data_489554892a7e495b863eab3842306e8e
#
_entry.id   489554892a7e495b863eab3842306e8e
#
_cell.length_a   1.000
_cell.length_b   1.000
_cell.length_c   1.000
_cell.angle_alpha   90.00
_cell.angle_beta   90.00
_cell.angle_gamma   90.00
#
_symmetry.space_group_name_H-M   'P 1'
#
loop_
_entity.id
_entity.type
_entity.pdbx_description
1 polymer ?
#
loop_
_entity_poly.entity_id
_entity_poly.type
_entity_poly.pdbx_seq_one_letter_code
_entity_poly.pdbx_strand_id
1 'polypeptide(L)'
;MAQHGIKEHSHGGLVPIQTRNERPRSTSIEDFAEVSKLQEIWRYLPIDKLKGLTQSVIGELSDAQVELKLAAGVTANWVDTTAAKVGQAGLPEDRIAAIAWTNASKTLVVNVPNELEQSEPSFVVVRPNSDQAAAAHVLINVGTHARATIVLDHAGLGVLGENVEIVLGDESELNFVTIQDWEKGSTHVSSQFAKLGRNANL
;
A
#
# COMPACT_ATOMS: atom_id res chain seq x y z
N MET A 1 19.02 -21.84 21.22
CA MET A 1 18.47 -21.15 20.04
C MET A 1 18.65 -22.09 18.85
N ALA A 2 17.57 -22.66 18.35
CA ALA A 2 17.64 -23.56 17.21
C ALA A 2 17.70 -22.71 15.94
N GLN A 3 18.82 -22.73 15.23
CA GLN A 3 18.91 -22.25 13.88
C GLN A 3 18.03 -23.14 12.99
N HIS A 4 16.92 -22.63 12.50
CA HIS A 4 16.23 -23.27 11.40
C HIS A 4 17.05 -23.00 10.13
N GLY A 5 18.02 -23.89 9.89
CA GLY A 5 18.79 -23.89 8.65
C GLY A 5 17.89 -24.20 7.46
N ILE A 6 18.15 -23.53 6.35
CA ILE A 6 17.59 -23.85 5.02
C ILE A 6 17.85 -25.33 4.75
N LYS A 7 16.78 -26.13 4.61
CA LYS A 7 16.92 -27.54 4.25
C LYS A 7 17.15 -27.65 2.75
N GLU A 8 18.30 -28.15 2.36
CA GLU A 8 18.53 -28.56 0.97
C GLU A 8 17.75 -29.85 0.69
N HIS A 9 16.96 -29.85 -0.36
CA HIS A 9 16.35 -31.06 -0.91
C HIS A 9 17.33 -31.79 -1.83
N SER A 10 17.14 -33.10 -1.98
CA SER A 10 17.99 -34.03 -2.72
C SER A 10 18.24 -33.69 -4.20
N HIS A 11 17.68 -32.58 -4.71
CA HIS A 11 17.89 -32.08 -6.06
C HIS A 11 18.63 -30.73 -6.11
N GLY A 12 19.28 -30.29 -5.03
CA GLY A 12 20.17 -29.13 -5.03
C GLY A 12 19.50 -27.75 -5.23
N GLY A 13 18.19 -27.66 -5.05
CA GLY A 13 17.46 -26.40 -5.13
C GLY A 13 17.15 -25.83 -3.74
N LEU A 14 17.23 -24.51 -3.60
CA LEU A 14 16.71 -23.82 -2.41
C LEU A 14 15.19 -24.07 -2.30
N VAL A 15 14.72 -24.39 -1.09
CA VAL A 15 13.27 -24.45 -0.83
C VAL A 15 12.68 -23.08 -1.06
N PRO A 16 11.65 -22.92 -1.91
CA PRO A 16 10.99 -21.64 -2.10
C PRO A 16 10.49 -21.09 -0.75
N ILE A 17 10.55 -19.77 -0.60
CA ILE A 17 9.98 -19.08 0.56
C ILE A 17 8.49 -19.43 0.63
N GLN A 18 8.07 -20.14 1.67
CA GLN A 18 6.72 -20.68 1.80
C GLN A 18 5.81 -19.82 2.66
N THR A 19 6.38 -18.93 3.49
CA THR A 19 5.61 -18.08 4.38
C THR A 19 5.84 -16.61 4.06
N ARG A 20 4.81 -15.78 4.22
CA ARG A 20 4.91 -14.34 4.01
C ARG A 20 5.94 -13.69 4.94
N ASN A 21 6.14 -14.24 6.13
CA ASN A 21 7.13 -13.73 7.10
C ASN A 21 8.59 -13.90 6.67
N GLU A 22 8.85 -14.75 5.69
CA GLU A 22 10.20 -15.01 5.15
C GLU A 22 10.52 -14.15 3.93
N ARG A 23 9.55 -13.36 3.44
CA ARG A 23 9.79 -12.45 2.32
C ARG A 23 10.67 -11.28 2.77
N PRO A 24 11.60 -10.83 1.91
CA PRO A 24 12.37 -9.63 2.18
C PRO A 24 11.43 -8.43 2.31
N ARG A 25 11.73 -7.53 3.23
CA ARG A 25 11.01 -6.29 3.45
C ARG A 25 11.99 -5.14 3.43
N SER A 26 11.82 -4.22 2.52
CA SER A 26 12.71 -3.07 2.37
C SER A 26 12.02 -1.92 1.65
N THR A 27 12.43 -0.70 1.96
CA THR A 27 12.09 0.49 1.18
C THR A 27 13.08 0.76 0.06
N SER A 28 14.23 0.05 0.03
CA SER A 28 15.23 0.17 -1.02
C SER A 28 14.87 -0.70 -2.23
N ILE A 29 14.81 -0.09 -3.40
CA ILE A 29 14.54 -0.77 -4.67
C ILE A 29 15.61 -1.84 -4.95
N GLU A 30 16.85 -1.57 -4.55
CA GLU A 30 18.01 -2.42 -4.82
C GLU A 30 17.97 -3.76 -4.07
N ASP A 31 17.19 -3.85 -3.00
CA ASP A 31 17.02 -5.09 -2.24
C ASP A 31 16.11 -6.11 -2.97
N PHE A 32 15.49 -5.70 -4.07
CA PHE A 32 14.61 -6.56 -4.86
C PHE A 32 15.16 -6.75 -6.28
N ALA A 33 15.16 -8.00 -6.73
CA ALA A 33 15.51 -8.32 -8.11
C ALA A 33 14.55 -7.64 -9.10
N GLU A 34 15.00 -7.40 -10.33
CA GLU A 34 14.17 -6.83 -11.39
C GLU A 34 12.94 -7.70 -11.69
N VAL A 35 11.82 -7.05 -12.02
CA VAL A 35 10.55 -7.72 -12.33
C VAL A 35 10.73 -8.62 -13.55
N SER A 36 10.56 -9.92 -13.37
CA SER A 36 10.76 -10.93 -14.41
C SER A 36 9.80 -12.11 -14.23
N LYS A 37 9.37 -12.71 -15.33
CA LYS A 37 8.57 -13.96 -15.31
C LYS A 37 9.30 -15.15 -14.72
N LEU A 38 10.62 -15.04 -14.52
CA LEU A 38 11.40 -16.09 -13.84
C LEU A 38 11.13 -16.13 -12.33
N GLN A 39 10.63 -15.03 -11.77
CA GLN A 39 10.23 -14.96 -10.37
C GLN A 39 8.80 -15.46 -10.20
N GLU A 40 8.57 -16.25 -9.17
CA GLU A 40 7.25 -16.85 -8.91
C GLU A 40 6.15 -15.81 -8.74
N ILE A 41 6.42 -14.71 -8.04
CA ILE A 41 5.49 -13.62 -7.79
C ILE A 41 4.99 -12.93 -9.08
N TRP A 42 5.84 -12.90 -10.14
CA TRP A 42 5.54 -12.24 -11.40
C TRP A 42 5.20 -13.20 -12.55
N ARG A 43 5.29 -14.51 -12.32
CA ARG A 43 5.20 -15.54 -13.38
C ARG A 43 3.93 -15.41 -14.22
N TYR A 44 2.81 -15.14 -13.60
CA TYR A 44 1.50 -15.11 -14.27
C TYR A 44 1.02 -13.69 -14.58
N LEU A 45 1.83 -12.68 -14.26
CA LEU A 45 1.48 -11.29 -14.52
C LEU A 45 1.84 -10.91 -15.97
N PRO A 46 0.99 -10.14 -16.68
CA PRO A 46 1.36 -9.57 -17.97
C PRO A 46 2.30 -8.38 -17.76
N ILE A 47 3.61 -8.63 -17.62
CA ILE A 47 4.65 -7.63 -17.27
C ILE A 47 4.65 -6.45 -18.26
N ASP A 48 4.37 -6.72 -19.54
CA ASP A 48 4.22 -5.70 -20.58
C ASP A 48 3.11 -4.67 -20.27
N LYS A 49 2.11 -5.05 -19.48
CA LYS A 49 1.04 -4.16 -19.05
C LYS A 49 1.38 -3.33 -17.81
N LEU A 50 2.48 -3.60 -17.14
CA LEU A 50 2.93 -2.81 -15.99
C LEU A 50 3.42 -1.41 -16.40
N LYS A 51 3.65 -1.21 -17.70
CA LYS A 51 4.07 0.08 -18.27
C LYS A 51 5.32 0.62 -17.54
N GLY A 52 5.31 1.89 -17.13
CA GLY A 52 6.42 2.54 -16.43
C GLY A 52 6.62 2.12 -14.97
N LEU A 53 5.72 1.32 -14.37
CA LEU A 53 5.79 0.96 -12.94
C LEU A 53 7.01 0.09 -12.56
N THR A 54 7.74 -0.43 -13.54
CA THR A 54 8.99 -1.18 -13.30
C THR A 54 10.24 -0.30 -13.35
N GLN A 55 10.11 0.98 -13.68
CA GLN A 55 11.21 1.94 -13.72
C GLN A 55 11.54 2.42 -12.30
N SER A 56 12.82 2.53 -11.97
CA SER A 56 13.26 2.97 -10.64
C SER A 56 12.86 4.41 -10.32
N VAL A 57 12.65 5.24 -11.35
CA VAL A 57 12.18 6.63 -11.21
C VAL A 57 10.86 6.79 -11.95
N ILE A 58 9.82 7.14 -11.22
CA ILE A 58 8.48 7.45 -11.73
C ILE A 58 7.98 8.76 -11.14
N GLY A 59 6.87 9.29 -11.64
CA GLY A 59 6.25 10.49 -11.07
C GLY A 59 5.66 10.23 -9.67
N GLU A 60 5.21 11.28 -9.02
CA GLU A 60 4.45 11.24 -7.76
C GLU A 60 3.04 11.76 -8.00
N LEU A 61 2.06 11.16 -7.33
CA LEU A 61 0.70 11.67 -7.33
C LEU A 61 0.65 13.02 -6.60
N SER A 62 0.09 14.03 -7.25
CA SER A 62 -0.03 15.38 -6.66
C SER A 62 -1.28 15.50 -5.78
N ASP A 63 -1.25 16.43 -4.84
CA ASP A 63 -2.39 16.74 -3.95
C ASP A 63 -3.66 17.08 -4.75
N ALA A 64 -3.52 17.74 -5.92
CA ALA A 64 -4.63 18.11 -6.79
C ALA A 64 -5.34 16.91 -7.46
N GLN A 65 -4.72 15.74 -7.43
CA GLN A 65 -5.27 14.49 -7.97
C GLN A 65 -5.99 13.65 -6.90
N VAL A 66 -6.10 14.19 -5.68
CA VAL A 66 -6.79 13.55 -4.56
C VAL A 66 -7.90 14.44 -4.05
N GLU A 67 -9.13 13.95 -4.10
CA GLU A 67 -10.31 14.62 -3.56
C GLU A 67 -10.69 13.98 -2.22
N LEU A 68 -10.96 14.79 -1.21
CA LEU A 68 -11.28 14.33 0.14
C LEU A 68 -12.70 14.76 0.52
N LYS A 69 -13.54 13.79 0.90
CA LYS A 69 -14.82 14.03 1.56
C LYS A 69 -14.80 13.28 2.89
N LEU A 70 -14.44 14.00 3.94
CA LEU A 70 -14.24 13.41 5.26
C LEU A 70 -15.46 13.63 6.15
N ALA A 71 -15.82 12.60 6.90
CA ALA A 71 -16.83 12.70 7.95
C ALA A 71 -16.34 13.59 9.10
N ALA A 72 -17.27 14.10 9.89
CA ALA A 72 -16.97 14.94 11.03
C ALA A 72 -15.98 14.25 11.99
N GLY A 73 -14.95 14.99 12.44
CA GLY A 73 -13.92 14.50 13.34
C GLY A 73 -12.74 13.77 12.65
N VAL A 74 -12.89 13.30 11.41
CA VAL A 74 -11.80 12.71 10.62
C VAL A 74 -10.95 13.81 10.01
N THR A 75 -9.64 13.63 9.99
CA THR A 75 -8.71 14.57 9.36
C THR A 75 -7.84 13.86 8.33
N ALA A 76 -7.36 14.61 7.34
CA ALA A 76 -6.36 14.12 6.41
C ALA A 76 -5.27 15.18 6.21
N ASN A 77 -4.02 14.73 6.19
CA ASN A 77 -2.86 15.60 6.03
C ASN A 77 -1.76 14.89 5.25
N TRP A 78 -1.08 15.63 4.39
CA TRP A 78 0.14 15.17 3.77
C TRP A 78 1.33 15.30 4.71
N VAL A 79 2.09 14.24 4.85
CA VAL A 79 3.33 14.20 5.64
C VAL A 79 4.46 13.66 4.79
N ASP A 80 5.70 13.93 5.19
CA ASP A 80 6.85 13.30 4.57
C ASP A 80 6.79 11.77 4.75
N THR A 81 7.09 11.01 3.70
CA THR A 81 7.08 9.53 3.76
C THR A 81 8.12 8.98 4.74
N THR A 82 9.10 9.77 5.15
CA THR A 82 10.06 9.41 6.21
C THR A 82 9.54 9.69 7.64
N ALA A 83 8.32 10.22 7.78
CA ALA A 83 7.75 10.49 9.11
C ALA A 83 7.58 9.21 9.93
N ALA A 84 7.87 9.27 11.23
CA ALA A 84 7.93 8.11 12.13
C ALA A 84 6.65 7.22 12.19
N LYS A 85 5.51 7.75 11.76
CA LYS A 85 4.24 7.01 11.70
C LYS A 85 4.07 6.19 10.42
N VAL A 86 4.85 6.46 9.38
CA VAL A 86 4.84 5.72 8.11
C VAL A 86 5.70 4.46 8.26
N GLY A 87 5.30 3.35 7.66
CA GLY A 87 5.99 2.06 7.75
C GLY A 87 5.65 1.22 8.99
N GLN A 88 4.67 1.64 9.79
CA GLN A 88 4.29 0.89 11.00
C GLN A 88 3.42 -0.34 10.71
N ALA A 89 2.66 -0.33 9.62
CA ALA A 89 1.83 -1.45 9.22
C ALA A 89 2.63 -2.53 8.47
N GLY A 90 3.65 -2.12 7.72
CA GLY A 90 4.50 -3.01 6.95
C GLY A 90 5.43 -2.23 6.03
N LEU A 91 6.37 -2.92 5.43
CA LEU A 91 7.28 -2.37 4.43
C LEU A 91 7.09 -3.13 3.12
N PRO A 92 7.49 -2.55 1.97
CA PRO A 92 7.44 -3.21 0.68
C PRO A 92 8.03 -4.63 0.70
N GLU A 93 7.32 -5.57 0.08
CA GLU A 93 7.73 -6.99 -0.03
C GLU A 93 8.08 -7.36 -1.48
N ASP A 94 8.01 -6.40 -2.40
CA ASP A 94 8.37 -6.55 -3.80
C ASP A 94 8.90 -5.25 -4.42
N ARG A 95 9.50 -5.37 -5.61
CA ARG A 95 10.16 -4.27 -6.29
C ARG A 95 9.20 -3.13 -6.67
N ILE A 96 7.97 -3.42 -7.11
CA ILE A 96 7.02 -2.37 -7.53
C ILE A 96 6.55 -1.58 -6.31
N ALA A 97 6.28 -2.26 -5.19
CA ALA A 97 5.96 -1.60 -3.93
C ALA A 97 7.11 -0.71 -3.44
N ALA A 98 8.37 -1.18 -3.56
CA ALA A 98 9.55 -0.38 -3.21
C ALA A 98 9.73 0.82 -4.14
N ILE A 99 9.48 0.68 -5.45
CA ILE A 99 9.50 1.78 -6.42
C ILE A 99 8.45 2.82 -6.03
N ALA A 100 7.21 2.40 -5.75
CA ALA A 100 6.15 3.31 -5.33
C ALA A 100 6.51 4.01 -4.01
N TRP A 101 7.07 3.29 -3.04
CA TRP A 101 7.50 3.87 -1.77
C TRP A 101 8.58 4.94 -1.93
N THR A 102 9.63 4.63 -2.71
CA THR A 102 10.78 5.54 -2.91
C THR A 102 10.41 6.80 -3.68
N ASN A 103 9.44 6.69 -4.61
CA ASN A 103 9.04 7.82 -5.46
C ASN A 103 7.85 8.63 -4.89
N ALA A 104 7.18 8.17 -3.85
CA ALA A 104 6.20 8.97 -3.10
C ALA A 104 6.93 9.75 -1.99
N SER A 105 7.23 11.03 -2.23
CA SER A 105 7.89 11.89 -1.24
C SER A 105 6.97 12.19 -0.05
N LYS A 106 5.66 12.15 -0.29
CA LYS A 106 4.61 12.41 0.70
C LYS A 106 3.66 11.23 0.85
N THR A 107 3.17 11.06 2.06
CA THR A 107 2.11 10.10 2.42
C THR A 107 0.86 10.87 2.83
N LEU A 108 -0.28 10.54 2.24
CA LEU A 108 -1.57 11.02 2.71
C LEU A 108 -1.96 10.25 3.97
N VAL A 109 -2.04 10.93 5.09
CA VAL A 109 -2.48 10.32 6.35
C VAL A 109 -3.92 10.71 6.64
N VAL A 110 -4.82 9.73 6.59
CA VAL A 110 -6.20 9.83 7.05
C VAL A 110 -6.25 9.38 8.50
N ASN A 111 -6.64 10.27 9.40
CA ASN A 111 -6.65 10.00 10.82
C ASN A 111 -8.06 10.05 11.42
N VAL A 112 -8.46 8.93 11.99
CA VAL A 112 -9.67 8.79 12.80
C VAL A 112 -9.23 8.84 14.27
N PRO A 113 -9.61 9.87 15.05
CA PRO A 113 -9.17 9.98 16.44
C PRO A 113 -9.74 8.89 17.34
N ASN A 114 -9.16 8.74 18.54
CA ASN A 114 -9.66 7.81 19.54
C ASN A 114 -11.15 8.07 19.84
N GLU A 115 -11.89 7.02 20.11
CA GLU A 115 -13.29 7.06 20.56
C GLU A 115 -14.27 7.67 19.54
N LEU A 116 -13.80 8.02 18.34
CA LEU A 116 -14.69 8.53 17.31
C LEU A 116 -15.55 7.39 16.75
N GLU A 117 -16.87 7.56 16.81
CA GLU A 117 -17.83 6.73 16.09
C GLU A 117 -18.36 7.51 14.89
N GLN A 118 -17.93 7.10 13.69
CA GLN A 118 -18.30 7.75 12.44
C GLN A 118 -19.77 7.49 12.09
N SER A 119 -20.54 8.52 11.79
CA SER A 119 -21.93 8.39 11.34
C SER A 119 -22.07 8.21 9.82
N GLU A 120 -21.09 8.66 9.06
CA GLU A 120 -21.07 8.60 7.59
C GLU A 120 -19.68 8.15 7.10
N PRO A 121 -19.57 7.49 5.95
CA PRO A 121 -18.28 7.13 5.37
C PRO A 121 -17.43 8.35 5.00
N SER A 122 -16.11 8.22 5.16
CA SER A 122 -15.15 9.16 4.58
C SER A 122 -14.63 8.62 3.24
N PHE A 123 -14.45 9.50 2.26
CA PHE A 123 -13.97 9.14 0.94
C PHE A 123 -12.62 9.82 0.66
N VAL A 124 -11.71 9.03 0.14
CA VAL A 124 -10.45 9.46 -0.49
C VAL A 124 -10.56 9.05 -1.94
N VAL A 125 -10.68 10.00 -2.86
CA VAL A 125 -10.84 9.73 -4.29
C VAL A 125 -9.55 10.08 -5.00
N VAL A 126 -8.92 9.10 -5.64
CA VAL A 126 -7.64 9.20 -6.35
C VAL A 126 -7.88 9.22 -7.85
N ARG A 127 -7.45 10.30 -8.52
CA ARG A 127 -7.63 10.52 -9.96
C ARG A 127 -6.31 10.94 -10.63
N PRO A 128 -5.44 10.00 -11.02
CA PRO A 128 -4.14 10.34 -11.63
C PRO A 128 -4.27 11.19 -12.92
N ASN A 129 -5.28 10.92 -13.76
CA ASN A 129 -5.56 11.63 -15.02
C ASN A 129 -4.33 11.69 -15.96
N SER A 130 -3.52 10.64 -16.00
CA SER A 130 -2.30 10.56 -16.79
C SER A 130 -1.98 9.11 -17.14
N ASP A 131 -1.38 8.89 -18.30
CA ASP A 131 -0.80 7.61 -18.71
C ASP A 131 0.67 7.44 -18.26
N GLN A 132 1.22 8.45 -17.59
CA GLN A 132 2.55 8.36 -16.99
C GLN A 132 2.48 7.63 -15.65
N ALA A 133 3.50 6.80 -15.38
CA ALA A 133 3.60 6.09 -14.12
C ALA A 133 3.81 7.06 -12.95
N ALA A 134 2.99 6.91 -11.92
CA ALA A 134 3.08 7.70 -10.69
C ALA A 134 3.04 6.81 -9.45
N ALA A 135 3.64 7.30 -8.38
CA ALA A 135 3.65 6.69 -7.06
C ALA A 135 2.63 7.38 -6.15
N ALA A 136 1.99 6.61 -5.28
CA ALA A 136 1.17 7.11 -4.19
C ALA A 136 1.42 6.34 -2.89
N HIS A 137 1.21 7.02 -1.76
CA HIS A 137 1.27 6.39 -0.45
C HIS A 137 0.13 6.94 0.43
N VAL A 138 -0.68 6.03 0.96
CA VAL A 138 -1.81 6.35 1.84
C VAL A 138 -1.64 5.60 3.16
N LEU A 139 -1.80 6.31 4.28
CA LEU A 139 -1.85 5.73 5.62
C LEU A 139 -3.21 6.04 6.26
N ILE A 140 -3.95 5.01 6.59
CA ILE A 140 -5.20 5.10 7.36
C ILE A 140 -4.87 4.74 8.80
N ASN A 141 -4.99 5.71 9.70
CA ASN A 141 -4.74 5.53 11.13
C ASN A 141 -6.06 5.66 11.89
N VAL A 142 -6.47 4.59 12.57
CA VAL A 142 -7.70 4.54 13.37
C VAL A 142 -7.33 4.42 14.84
N GLY A 143 -7.81 5.37 15.62
CA GLY A 143 -7.54 5.44 17.05
C GLY A 143 -8.21 4.33 17.86
N THR A 144 -7.80 4.18 19.11
CA THR A 144 -8.35 3.22 20.07
C THR A 144 -9.85 3.46 20.29
N HIS A 145 -10.65 2.41 20.34
CA HIS A 145 -12.12 2.41 20.52
C HIS A 145 -12.88 3.20 19.42
N ALA A 146 -12.23 3.53 18.30
CA ALA A 146 -12.89 4.23 17.21
C ALA A 146 -13.57 3.26 16.24
N ARG A 147 -14.63 3.72 15.58
CA ARG A 147 -15.34 2.99 14.53
C ARG A 147 -15.50 3.85 13.29
N ALA A 148 -15.04 3.34 12.15
CA ALA A 148 -15.05 4.11 10.93
C ALA A 148 -15.32 3.26 9.68
N THR A 149 -15.79 3.94 8.64
CA THR A 149 -15.81 3.43 7.26
C THR A 149 -15.03 4.39 6.39
N ILE A 150 -13.94 3.90 5.79
CA ILE A 150 -13.11 4.65 4.85
C ILE A 150 -13.21 4.00 3.48
N VAL A 151 -13.55 4.81 2.49
CA VAL A 151 -13.62 4.40 1.09
C VAL A 151 -12.45 5.01 0.34
N LEU A 152 -11.57 4.17 -0.22
CA LEU A 152 -10.50 4.57 -1.12
C LEU A 152 -10.96 4.28 -2.55
N ASP A 153 -11.30 5.33 -3.27
CA ASP A 153 -11.90 5.26 -4.60
C ASP A 153 -10.89 5.70 -5.66
N HIS A 154 -10.60 4.82 -6.60
CA HIS A 154 -9.69 5.06 -7.71
C HIS A 154 -10.49 5.19 -9.00
N ALA A 155 -10.37 6.30 -9.70
CA ALA A 155 -11.14 6.56 -10.90
C ALA A 155 -10.33 7.29 -11.98
N GLY A 156 -10.80 7.18 -13.23
CA GLY A 156 -10.21 7.84 -14.39
C GLY A 156 -9.05 7.07 -15.02
N LEU A 157 -8.27 7.75 -15.85
CA LEU A 157 -7.11 7.17 -16.52
C LEU A 157 -5.88 7.26 -15.62
N GLY A 158 -5.16 6.14 -15.42
CA GLY A 158 -3.96 6.16 -14.60
C GLY A 158 -3.02 4.99 -14.78
N VAL A 159 -1.75 5.23 -14.50
CA VAL A 159 -0.71 4.21 -14.27
C VAL A 159 -0.15 4.47 -12.89
N LEU A 160 -0.65 3.74 -11.89
CA LEU A 160 -0.42 4.02 -10.48
C LEU A 160 0.21 2.83 -9.76
N GLY A 161 1.36 3.07 -9.11
CA GLY A 161 1.93 2.22 -8.08
C GLY A 161 1.60 2.79 -6.70
N GLU A 162 1.00 2.00 -5.81
CA GLU A 162 0.49 2.52 -4.55
C GLU A 162 0.87 1.63 -3.37
N ASN A 163 1.24 2.25 -2.25
CA ASN A 163 1.29 1.61 -0.94
C ASN A 163 0.16 2.12 -0.06
N VAL A 164 -0.58 1.22 0.55
CA VAL A 164 -1.64 1.54 1.51
C VAL A 164 -1.31 0.90 2.84
N GLU A 165 -1.17 1.71 3.87
CA GLU A 165 -1.00 1.27 5.24
C GLU A 165 -2.29 1.47 6.03
N ILE A 166 -2.65 0.49 6.86
CA ILE A 166 -3.78 0.55 7.78
C ILE A 166 -3.27 0.23 9.18
N VAL A 167 -3.40 1.17 10.10
CA VAL A 167 -3.04 0.99 11.51
C VAL A 167 -4.29 1.16 12.36
N LEU A 168 -4.67 0.12 13.07
CA LEU A 168 -5.81 0.12 13.98
C LEU A 168 -5.34 0.09 15.44
N GLY A 169 -5.85 1.02 16.26
CA GLY A 169 -5.69 1.01 17.69
C GLY A 169 -6.45 -0.13 18.36
N ASP A 170 -6.23 -0.35 19.67
CA ASP A 170 -6.92 -1.37 20.43
C ASP A 170 -8.45 -1.15 20.39
N GLU A 171 -9.21 -2.23 20.25
CA GLU A 171 -10.68 -2.26 20.28
C GLU A 171 -11.36 -1.36 19.24
N SER A 172 -10.63 -1.01 18.16
CA SER A 172 -11.17 -0.22 17.06
C SER A 172 -11.77 -1.12 15.97
N GLU A 173 -12.64 -0.52 15.14
CA GLU A 173 -13.28 -1.19 14.01
C GLU A 173 -13.16 -0.31 12.75
N LEU A 174 -12.69 -0.89 11.66
CA LEU A 174 -12.63 -0.22 10.37
C LEU A 174 -13.28 -1.07 9.28
N ASN A 175 -14.28 -0.51 8.62
CA ASN A 175 -14.73 -0.99 7.32
C ASN A 175 -13.91 -0.27 6.24
N PHE A 176 -12.97 -0.97 5.62
CA PHE A 176 -12.16 -0.44 4.54
C PHE A 176 -12.69 -0.94 3.20
N VAL A 177 -13.10 0.00 2.35
CA VAL A 177 -13.66 -0.30 1.02
C VAL A 177 -12.75 0.30 -0.04
N THR A 178 -12.37 -0.50 -1.03
CA THR A 178 -11.67 -0.01 -2.23
C THR A 178 -12.59 -0.07 -3.44
N ILE A 179 -12.66 1.02 -4.20
CA ILE A 179 -13.38 1.10 -5.47
C ILE A 179 -12.37 1.26 -6.60
N GLN A 180 -12.56 0.52 -7.67
CA GLN A 180 -11.66 0.50 -8.83
C GLN A 180 -12.47 0.86 -10.09
N ASP A 181 -12.71 2.15 -10.29
CA ASP A 181 -13.47 2.70 -11.44
C ASP A 181 -12.51 3.30 -12.48
N TRP A 182 -11.57 2.48 -12.92
CA TRP A 182 -10.55 2.88 -13.87
C TRP A 182 -11.05 2.91 -15.30
N GLU A 183 -10.64 3.92 -16.05
CA GLU A 183 -10.81 3.95 -17.49
C GLU A 183 -9.98 2.87 -18.19
N LYS A 184 -10.45 2.47 -19.37
CA LYS A 184 -9.75 1.48 -20.20
C LYS A 184 -8.34 1.94 -20.51
N GLY A 185 -7.38 1.07 -20.30
CA GLY A 185 -5.97 1.34 -20.53
C GLY A 185 -5.20 1.73 -19.28
N SER A 186 -5.87 1.87 -18.14
CA SER A 186 -5.20 2.08 -16.85
C SER A 186 -4.44 0.84 -16.37
N THR A 187 -3.48 1.07 -15.49
CA THR A 187 -2.75 0.03 -14.76
C THR A 187 -2.61 0.47 -13.31
N HIS A 188 -3.09 -0.35 -12.38
CA HIS A 188 -2.96 -0.09 -10.96
C HIS A 188 -2.32 -1.29 -10.25
N VAL A 189 -1.27 -1.03 -9.49
CA VAL A 189 -0.62 -2.02 -8.62
C VAL A 189 -0.57 -1.45 -7.22
N SER A 190 -1.28 -2.08 -6.29
CA SER A 190 -1.38 -1.65 -4.89
C SER A 190 -0.84 -2.73 -3.95
N SER A 191 0.03 -2.32 -3.03
CA SER A 191 0.49 -3.14 -1.91
C SER A 191 -0.15 -2.63 -0.63
N GLN A 192 -0.89 -3.53 0.06
CA GLN A 192 -1.66 -3.15 1.24
C GLN A 192 -1.16 -3.89 2.48
N PHE A 193 -0.93 -3.14 3.56
CA PHE A 193 -0.41 -3.63 4.82
C PHE A 193 -1.34 -3.21 5.95
N ALA A 194 -1.60 -4.11 6.89
CA ALA A 194 -2.44 -3.80 8.05
C ALA A 194 -1.77 -4.25 9.34
N LYS A 195 -1.81 -3.38 10.36
CA LYS A 195 -1.41 -3.66 11.73
C LYS A 195 -2.59 -3.39 12.64
N LEU A 196 -3.04 -4.44 13.31
CA LEU A 196 -4.21 -4.39 14.18
C LEU A 196 -3.77 -4.40 15.65
N GLY A 197 -4.37 -3.53 16.46
CA GLY A 197 -4.30 -3.57 17.92
C GLY A 197 -5.09 -4.74 18.51
N ARG A 198 -5.09 -4.86 19.83
CA ARG A 198 -5.85 -5.92 20.53
C ARG A 198 -7.35 -5.74 20.27
N ASN A 199 -8.03 -6.83 19.97
CA ASN A 199 -9.48 -6.87 19.72
C ASN A 199 -9.94 -5.88 18.61
N ALA A 200 -9.01 -5.40 17.77
CA ALA A 200 -9.36 -4.58 16.62
C ALA A 200 -9.92 -5.45 15.49
N ASN A 201 -10.84 -4.87 14.71
CA ASN A 201 -11.53 -5.54 13.61
C ASN A 201 -11.38 -4.74 12.31
N LEU A 202 -11.01 -5.45 11.21
CA LEU A 202 -10.84 -4.92 9.86
C LEU A 202 -11.63 -5.77 8.88
#